data_b140eb90c918d03f11ed792072ef086d
#
_entry.id   b140eb90c918d03f11ed792072ef086d
#
_cell.length_a   1.000
_cell.length_b   1.000
_cell.length_c   1.000
_cell.angle_alpha   90.00
_cell.angle_beta   90.00
_cell.angle_gamma   90.00
#
_symmetry.space_group_name_H-M   'P 1'
#
loop_
_entity.id
_entity.type
_entity.pdbx_description
1 polymer ?
#
loop_
_entity_poly.entity_id
_entity_poly.type
_entity_poly.pdbx_seq_one_letter_code
_entity_poly.pdbx_strand_id
1 'polypeptide(L)' 'MPKATALKQLIVASGRVQADVALEAGISESRMSRIANGRVKPRDSERRNIARVLGVNPTDLAIGGLR' A
#
# COMPACT_ATOMS: atom_id res chain seq x y z
N MET A 1 18.24 6.19 -7.55
CA MET A 1 17.06 5.41 -7.80
C MET A 1 16.32 5.16 -6.54
N PRO A 2 15.06 5.51 -6.47
CA PRO A 2 14.33 5.27 -5.25
C PRO A 2 14.06 3.78 -5.09
N LYS A 3 14.10 3.30 -3.87
CA LYS A 3 13.80 1.94 -3.60
C LYS A 3 12.31 1.74 -3.57
N ALA A 4 11.84 0.61 -4.01
CA ALA A 4 10.44 0.27 -3.88
C ALA A 4 10.13 0.07 -2.41
N THR A 5 9.00 0.57 -1.96
CA THR A 5 8.56 0.37 -0.58
C THR A 5 8.07 -1.06 -0.43
N ALA A 6 7.95 -1.51 0.81
CA ALA A 6 7.42 -2.85 1.07
C ALA A 6 6.02 -2.99 0.48
N LEU A 7 5.21 -1.96 0.57
CA LEU A 7 3.87 -1.97 -0.01
C LEU A 7 3.93 -2.16 -1.52
N LYS A 8 4.79 -1.41 -2.19
CA LYS A 8 4.91 -1.51 -3.63
C LYS A 8 5.35 -2.89 -4.05
N GLN A 9 6.28 -3.48 -3.32
CA GLN A 9 6.75 -4.83 -3.59
C GLN A 9 5.63 -5.85 -3.39
N LEU A 10 4.81 -5.67 -2.37
CA LEU A 10 3.69 -6.57 -2.12
C LEU A 10 2.63 -6.48 -3.22
N ILE A 11 2.38 -5.28 -3.72
CA ILE A 11 1.43 -5.10 -4.81
C ILE A 11 1.93 -5.84 -6.05
N VAL A 12 3.18 -5.68 -6.38
CA VAL A 12 3.78 -6.35 -7.52
C VAL A 12 3.73 -7.86 -7.34
N ALA A 13 4.10 -8.33 -6.17
CA ALA A 13 4.13 -9.77 -5.87
C ALA A 13 2.73 -10.39 -5.93
N SER A 14 1.71 -9.61 -5.61
CA SER A 14 0.34 -10.13 -5.61
C SER A 14 -0.24 -10.27 -7.01
N GLY A 15 0.43 -9.69 -8.00
CA GLY A 15 -0.08 -9.67 -9.36
C GLY A 15 -1.21 -8.67 -9.58
N ARG A 16 -1.48 -7.83 -8.58
CA ARG A 16 -2.56 -6.84 -8.69
C ARG A 16 -2.03 -5.54 -9.23
N VAL A 17 -2.92 -4.77 -9.83
CA VAL A 17 -2.59 -3.43 -10.29
C VAL A 17 -2.85 -2.47 -9.15
N GLN A 18 -1.98 -1.49 -8.98
CA GLN A 18 -2.10 -0.52 -7.89
C GLN A 18 -3.46 0.17 -7.89
N ALA A 19 -3.98 0.52 -9.05
CA ALA A 19 -5.28 1.16 -9.16
C ALA A 19 -6.41 0.27 -8.62
N ASP A 20 -6.32 -1.02 -8.87
CA ASP A 20 -7.32 -1.96 -8.37
C ASP A 20 -7.23 -2.09 -6.86
N VAL A 21 -6.04 -2.10 -6.32
CA VAL A 21 -5.85 -2.16 -4.87
C VAL A 21 -6.46 -0.91 -4.23
N ALA A 22 -6.23 0.25 -4.84
CA ALA A 22 -6.80 1.50 -4.33
C ALA A 22 -8.32 1.45 -4.33
N LEU A 23 -8.90 1.00 -5.41
CA LEU A 23 -10.35 0.92 -5.53
C LEU A 23 -10.93 0.00 -4.47
N GLU A 24 -10.38 -1.19 -4.32
CA GLU A 24 -10.88 -2.16 -3.35
C GLU A 24 -10.64 -1.71 -1.92
N ALA A 25 -9.61 -0.95 -1.67
CA ALA A 25 -9.33 -0.44 -0.33
C ALA A 25 -10.09 0.85 -0.01
N GLY A 26 -10.81 1.40 -1.00
CA GLY A 26 -11.55 2.64 -0.78
C GLY A 26 -10.65 3.87 -0.72
N ILE A 27 -9.53 3.85 -1.43
CA ILE A 27 -8.56 4.94 -1.43
C ILE A 27 -8.45 5.48 -2.85
N SER A 28 -8.33 6.80 -3.02
CA SER A 28 -8.17 7.36 -4.34
C SER A 28 -6.84 6.92 -4.95
N GLU A 29 -6.78 6.86 -6.26
CA GLU A 29 -5.57 6.47 -6.95
C GLU A 29 -4.42 7.41 -6.65
N SER A 30 -4.66 8.70 -6.60
CA SER A 30 -3.64 9.68 -6.28
C SER A 30 -3.07 9.47 -4.90
N ARG A 31 -3.95 9.23 -3.93
CA ARG A 31 -3.51 8.99 -2.56
C ARG A 31 -2.77 7.66 -2.44
N MET A 32 -3.28 6.64 -3.11
CA MET A 32 -2.65 5.32 -3.11
C MET A 32 -1.23 5.41 -3.67
N SER A 33 -1.04 6.19 -4.71
CA SER A 33 0.28 6.38 -5.29
C SER A 33 1.24 7.02 -4.29
N ARG A 34 0.78 8.02 -3.55
CA ARG A 34 1.61 8.66 -2.53
C ARG A 34 1.96 7.70 -1.40
N ILE A 35 1.01 6.89 -0.99
CA ILE A 35 1.24 5.89 0.06
C ILE A 35 2.24 4.86 -0.44
N ALA A 36 2.05 4.35 -1.64
CA ALA A 36 2.92 3.31 -2.19
C ALA A 36 4.34 3.82 -2.41
N ASN A 37 4.50 5.10 -2.67
CA ASN A 37 5.82 5.68 -2.86
C ASN A 37 6.45 6.19 -1.55
N GLY A 38 5.77 5.99 -0.44
CA GLY A 38 6.30 6.39 0.87
C GLY A 38 6.22 7.88 1.16
N ARG A 39 5.43 8.61 0.39
CA ARG A 39 5.31 10.06 0.58
C ARG A 39 4.30 10.44 1.64
N VAL A 40 3.32 9.58 1.88
CA VAL A 40 2.25 9.83 2.83
C VAL A 40 2.06 8.59 3.64
N LYS A 41 1.86 8.74 4.93
CA LYS A 41 1.55 7.61 5.78
C LYS A 41 0.07 7.28 5.66
N PRO A 42 -0.30 6.03 5.50
CA PRO A 42 -1.70 5.66 5.47
C PRO A 42 -2.30 5.76 6.87
N ARG A 43 -3.59 6.04 6.94
CA ARG A 43 -4.32 5.95 8.19
C ARG A 43 -4.43 4.49 8.58
N ASP A 44 -4.70 4.24 9.85
CA ASP A 44 -4.83 2.85 10.33
C ASP A 44 -5.89 2.07 9.55
N SER A 45 -7.02 2.71 9.27
CA SER A 45 -8.08 2.05 8.50
C SER A 45 -7.62 1.75 7.08
N GLU A 46 -6.88 2.65 6.48
CA GLU A 46 -6.36 2.44 5.13
C GLU A 46 -5.37 1.28 5.11
N ARG A 47 -4.48 1.26 6.09
CA ARG A 47 -3.49 0.20 6.18
C ARG A 47 -4.17 -1.16 6.33
N ARG A 48 -5.18 -1.25 7.18
CA ARG A 48 -5.91 -2.49 7.36
C ARG A 48 -6.64 -2.91 6.08
N ASN A 49 -7.24 -1.94 5.38
CA ASN A 49 -7.95 -2.23 4.14
C ASN A 49 -7.00 -2.71 3.05
N ILE A 50 -5.85 -2.06 2.92
CA ILE A 50 -4.85 -2.47 1.95
C ILE A 50 -4.36 -3.88 2.27
N ALA A 51 -4.07 -4.14 3.53
CA ALA A 51 -3.61 -5.47 3.96
C ALA A 51 -4.63 -6.55 3.64
N ARG A 52 -5.90 -6.24 3.86
CA ARG A 52 -6.98 -7.19 3.56
C ARG A 52 -7.04 -7.48 2.06
N VAL A 53 -6.94 -6.45 1.24
CA VAL A 53 -6.99 -6.61 -0.21
C VAL A 53 -5.81 -7.46 -0.70
N LEU A 54 -4.64 -7.25 -0.10
CA LEU A 54 -3.44 -7.99 -0.50
C LEU A 54 -3.30 -9.34 0.19
N GLY A 55 -4.13 -9.62 1.17
CA GLY A 55 -4.08 -10.89 1.90
C GLY A 55 -2.86 -11.03 2.81
N VAL A 56 -2.41 -9.92 3.37
CA VAL A 56 -1.26 -9.91 4.28
C VAL A 56 -1.64 -9.25 5.60
N ASN A 57 -0.79 -9.35 6.59
CA ASN A 57 -1.00 -8.66 7.86
C ASN A 57 -0.65 -7.18 7.71
N PRO A 58 -1.38 -6.30 8.38
CA PRO A 58 -1.05 -4.86 8.31
C PRO A 58 0.40 -4.56 8.70
N THR A 59 0.96 -5.34 9.60
CA THR A 59 2.34 -5.16 10.04
C THR A 59 3.34 -5.46 8.94
N ASP A 60 2.95 -6.24 7.93
CA ASP A 60 3.84 -6.58 6.83
C ASP A 60 4.03 -5.43 5.86
N LEU A 61 3.21 -4.41 5.96
CA LEU A 61 3.28 -3.32 4.99
C LEU A 61 4.47 -2.41 5.23
N ALA A 62 4.87 -2.20 6.45
CA ALA A 62 6.03 -1.37 6.80
C ALA A 62 6.06 -0.07 6.02
N ILE A 63 4.94 0.62 5.99
CA ILE A 63 4.79 1.77 5.17
C ILE A 63 5.26 3.02 5.84
N GLY A 64 5.69 3.96 5.07
CA GLY A 64 5.99 5.26 5.60
C GLY A 64 7.24 5.33 6.40
N GLY A 65 8.16 4.51 6.09
CA GLY A 65 9.41 4.54 6.77
C GLY A 65 9.35 4.16 8.19
N LEU A 66 8.40 3.34 8.51
CA LEU A 66 8.30 2.90 9.76
C LEU A 66 9.41 2.26 10.10
N ARG A 67 9.81 2.39 10.90
CA ARG A 67 10.89 1.77 11.21
C ARG A 67 10.98 1.76 12.21
#